data_c12ed6bd111ec2161e2438bb4f725811
#
_entry.id   c12ed6bd111ec2161e2438bb4f725811
#
_cell.length_a   1.000
_cell.length_b   1.000
_cell.length_c   1.000
_cell.angle_alpha   90.00
_cell.angle_beta   90.00
_cell.angle_gamma   90.00
#
_symmetry.space_group_name_H-M   'P 1'
#
loop_
_entity.id
_entity.type
_entity.pdbx_description
1 polymer ?
#
loop_
_entity_poly.entity_id
_entity_poly.type
_entity_poly.pdbx_seq_one_letter_code
_entity_poly.pdbx_strand_id
1 'polypeptide(L)'
;MNKRIVLLFFILVTLLYSQDVNVPVYYQLDTNLSAVLKNIIHNLDLDKDFDVGEDGIEQISLAVIDLNSNPPKLGGVHYDNFIYPASVYKMYAAAEVLHQISQGRYALTTICIADSPNVVDTWREIKSDPRPLLQRGDTVTANYLLDLMITRSDNSAANCLIDLAGRKNIDSLLHAYGWYGSEVTRKFLKRKYEDPGYEKIRGTETCALHAADFLYRIYTNQLVNSWVSMQLKTFLGRQLDKSKLAGGLPPDVMIYHKTGWYSYWTNDVAIVDDGKIKYIIACFLPLEEESALPKFKAISSRIYQLMYSLQN
;
A
#
# COMPACT_ATOMS: atom_id res chain seq x y z
N MET A 1 -64.79 12.91 -20.31
CA MET A 1 -63.53 12.23 -20.76
C MET A 1 -62.47 12.46 -19.72
N ASN A 2 -62.30 11.49 -18.83
CA ASN A 2 -61.30 11.56 -17.73
C ASN A 2 -59.96 10.99 -18.22
N LYS A 3 -58.93 11.83 -18.32
CA LYS A 3 -57.56 11.38 -18.55
C LYS A 3 -56.95 10.97 -17.19
N ARG A 4 -56.75 9.66 -17.00
CA ARG A 4 -55.96 9.13 -15.91
C ARG A 4 -54.46 9.28 -16.25
N ILE A 5 -53.75 10.08 -15.46
CA ILE A 5 -52.30 10.20 -15.52
C ILE A 5 -51.76 9.04 -14.69
N VAL A 6 -51.09 8.10 -15.37
CA VAL A 6 -50.33 7.03 -14.71
C VAL A 6 -48.94 7.57 -14.41
N LEU A 7 -48.65 7.79 -13.14
CA LEU A 7 -47.33 8.19 -12.65
C LEU A 7 -46.49 6.91 -12.46
N LEU A 8 -45.57 6.64 -13.37
CA LEU A 8 -44.57 5.57 -13.21
C LEU A 8 -43.48 6.06 -12.25
N PHE A 9 -43.45 5.52 -11.03
CA PHE A 9 -42.31 5.65 -10.12
C PHE A 9 -41.20 4.70 -10.60
N PHE A 10 -40.14 5.26 -11.17
CA PHE A 10 -38.87 4.54 -11.31
C PHE A 10 -38.17 4.54 -9.96
N ILE A 11 -38.23 3.39 -9.25
CA ILE A 11 -37.37 3.15 -8.10
C ILE A 11 -35.97 2.79 -8.66
N LEU A 12 -35.06 3.77 -8.60
CA LEU A 12 -33.65 3.54 -8.86
C LEU A 12 -33.07 2.79 -7.64
N VAL A 13 -33.03 1.47 -7.71
CA VAL A 13 -32.28 0.66 -6.75
C VAL A 13 -30.81 0.82 -7.09
N THR A 14 -30.13 1.73 -6.44
CA THR A 14 -28.68 1.73 -6.38
C THR A 14 -28.26 0.51 -5.58
N LEU A 15 -27.90 -0.58 -6.25
CA LEU A 15 -27.14 -1.67 -5.67
C LEU A 15 -25.79 -1.08 -5.23
N LEU A 16 -25.70 -0.71 -3.96
CA LEU A 16 -24.42 -0.57 -3.28
C LEU A 16 -23.81 -1.98 -3.27
N TYR A 17 -22.93 -2.25 -4.22
CA TYR A 17 -22.03 -3.38 -4.11
C TYR A 17 -21.09 -3.07 -2.93
N SER A 18 -21.43 -3.54 -1.75
CA SER A 18 -20.45 -3.84 -0.72
C SER A 18 -19.51 -4.86 -1.36
N GLN A 19 -18.29 -4.48 -1.69
CA GLN A 19 -17.26 -5.42 -2.07
C GLN A 19 -16.85 -6.13 -0.78
N ASP A 20 -17.49 -7.28 -0.49
CA ASP A 20 -17.07 -8.12 0.62
C ASP A 20 -15.64 -8.57 0.34
N VAL A 21 -14.70 -8.03 1.13
CA VAL A 21 -13.29 -8.41 1.05
C VAL A 21 -13.15 -9.81 1.63
N ASN A 22 -12.89 -10.79 0.77
CA ASN A 22 -12.76 -12.17 1.19
C ASN A 22 -11.40 -12.41 1.86
N VAL A 23 -11.44 -12.84 3.11
CA VAL A 23 -10.24 -13.31 3.82
C VAL A 23 -9.76 -14.62 3.18
N PRO A 24 -8.49 -14.69 2.73
CA PRO A 24 -7.94 -15.91 2.17
C PRO A 24 -8.03 -17.10 3.14
N VAL A 25 -8.42 -18.25 2.62
CA VAL A 25 -8.69 -19.47 3.41
C VAL A 25 -7.47 -20.04 4.16
N TYR A 26 -6.27 -19.62 3.80
CA TYR A 26 -5.04 -20.05 4.47
C TYR A 26 -4.72 -19.24 5.74
N TYR A 27 -5.50 -18.21 6.07
CA TYR A 27 -5.42 -17.53 7.35
C TYR A 27 -6.44 -18.10 8.34
N GLN A 28 -6.01 -18.21 9.58
CA GLN A 28 -6.93 -18.36 10.71
C GLN A 28 -7.27 -16.97 11.25
N LEU A 29 -8.57 -16.59 11.18
CA LEU A 29 -9.02 -15.37 11.85
C LEU A 29 -8.86 -15.52 13.36
N ASP A 30 -8.17 -14.57 13.99
CA ASP A 30 -7.95 -14.54 15.44
C ASP A 30 -8.70 -13.35 16.04
N THR A 31 -9.85 -13.66 16.67
CA THR A 31 -10.69 -12.64 17.31
C THR A 31 -10.04 -12.05 18.56
N ASN A 32 -9.17 -12.81 19.26
CA ASN A 32 -8.44 -12.30 20.42
C ASN A 32 -7.37 -11.30 19.96
N LEU A 33 -6.61 -11.62 18.90
CA LEU A 33 -5.67 -10.67 18.29
C LEU A 33 -6.40 -9.40 17.87
N SER A 34 -7.54 -9.51 17.18
CA SER A 34 -8.34 -8.36 16.75
C SER A 34 -8.84 -7.53 17.94
N ALA A 35 -9.26 -8.17 19.04
CA ALA A 35 -9.70 -7.46 20.24
C ALA A 35 -8.55 -6.66 20.89
N VAL A 36 -7.34 -7.24 20.97
CA VAL A 36 -6.17 -6.54 21.50
C VAL A 36 -5.76 -5.39 20.59
N LEU A 37 -5.78 -5.58 19.27
CA LEU A 37 -5.51 -4.53 18.30
C LEU A 37 -6.52 -3.38 18.42
N LYS A 38 -7.82 -3.69 18.58
CA LYS A 38 -8.86 -2.69 18.83
C LYS A 38 -8.59 -1.88 20.09
N ASN A 39 -8.16 -2.52 21.17
CA ASN A 39 -7.77 -1.82 22.40
C ASN A 39 -6.54 -0.91 22.19
N ILE A 40 -5.55 -1.34 21.40
CA ILE A 40 -4.39 -0.50 21.06
C ILE A 40 -4.86 0.75 20.31
N ILE A 41 -5.74 0.60 19.33
CA ILE A 41 -6.29 1.67 18.51
C ILE A 41 -7.14 2.63 19.34
N HIS A 42 -8.02 2.09 20.20
CA HIS A 42 -8.83 2.88 21.14
C HIS A 42 -7.95 3.73 22.07
N ASN A 43 -6.95 3.15 22.70
CA ASN A 43 -6.03 3.84 23.61
C ASN A 43 -5.14 4.89 22.91
N LEU A 44 -5.16 4.94 21.59
CA LEU A 44 -4.50 5.95 20.78
C LEU A 44 -5.46 6.96 20.17
N ASP A 45 -6.75 6.90 20.55
CA ASP A 45 -7.81 7.77 20.01
C ASP A 45 -7.89 7.71 18.48
N LEU A 46 -7.87 6.46 17.93
CA LEU A 46 -7.91 6.17 16.50
C LEU A 46 -9.15 5.36 16.06
N ASP A 47 -10.04 4.99 16.97
CA ASP A 47 -11.26 4.22 16.73
C ASP A 47 -12.48 5.14 16.47
N LYS A 48 -12.28 6.13 15.62
CA LYS A 48 -13.29 7.15 15.30
C LYS A 48 -13.27 7.47 13.81
N ASP A 49 -14.26 8.22 13.40
CA ASP A 49 -14.34 8.80 12.07
C ASP A 49 -13.45 10.05 11.99
N PHE A 50 -12.77 10.19 10.85
CA PHE A 50 -11.88 11.30 10.56
C PHE A 50 -12.42 12.09 9.37
N ASP A 51 -12.50 13.41 9.53
CA ASP A 51 -12.79 14.32 8.41
C ASP A 51 -11.50 14.52 7.59
N VAL A 52 -11.53 14.08 6.34
CA VAL A 52 -10.42 14.19 5.39
C VAL A 52 -10.68 15.27 4.32
N GLY A 53 -11.52 16.24 4.64
CA GLY A 53 -11.82 17.38 3.80
C GLY A 53 -12.79 17.03 2.66
N GLU A 54 -12.46 17.40 1.43
CA GLU A 54 -13.32 17.19 0.25
C GLU A 54 -13.59 15.70 -0.03
N ASP A 55 -12.74 14.79 0.44
CA ASP A 55 -12.90 13.34 0.27
C ASP A 55 -13.84 12.71 1.33
N GLY A 56 -14.30 13.51 2.31
CA GLY A 56 -15.38 13.14 3.25
C GLY A 56 -14.90 12.59 4.57
N ILE A 57 -15.54 11.52 5.04
CA ILE A 57 -15.27 10.85 6.33
C ILE A 57 -14.58 9.52 6.07
N GLU A 58 -13.51 9.26 6.81
CA GLU A 58 -12.67 8.07 6.64
C GLU A 58 -12.39 7.40 7.98
N GLN A 59 -12.20 6.10 7.97
CA GLN A 59 -11.76 5.31 9.12
C GLN A 59 -10.37 4.72 8.87
N ILE A 60 -9.68 4.32 9.92
CA ILE A 60 -8.41 3.59 9.80
C ILE A 60 -8.62 2.24 9.09
N SER A 61 -7.52 1.69 8.55
CA SER A 61 -7.48 0.31 8.08
C SER A 61 -6.21 -0.35 8.62
N LEU A 62 -6.37 -1.39 9.46
CA LEU A 62 -5.25 -2.07 10.13
C LEU A 62 -5.41 -3.58 10.04
N ALA A 63 -4.39 -4.25 9.50
CA ALA A 63 -4.27 -5.71 9.49
C ALA A 63 -2.92 -6.14 10.08
N VAL A 64 -2.93 -7.22 10.87
CA VAL A 64 -1.72 -7.87 11.40
C VAL A 64 -1.82 -9.36 11.14
N ILE A 65 -0.74 -9.94 10.59
CA ILE A 65 -0.63 -11.39 10.35
C ILE A 65 0.52 -11.90 11.22
N ASP A 66 0.20 -12.76 12.20
CA ASP A 66 1.19 -13.51 12.96
C ASP A 66 1.73 -14.68 12.11
N LEU A 67 3.01 -14.62 11.77
CA LEU A 67 3.70 -15.63 10.96
C LEU A 67 4.34 -16.74 11.79
N ASN A 68 4.25 -16.70 13.12
CA ASN A 68 4.80 -17.72 14.00
C ASN A 68 3.81 -18.86 14.24
N SER A 69 2.56 -18.67 13.84
CA SER A 69 1.49 -19.68 13.92
C SER A 69 1.36 -20.43 12.58
N ASN A 70 0.92 -21.67 12.64
CA ASN A 70 0.57 -22.48 11.46
C ASN A 70 -0.82 -23.11 11.64
N PRO A 71 -1.86 -22.69 10.91
CA PRO A 71 -1.83 -21.63 9.89
C PRO A 71 -1.54 -20.24 10.47
N PRO A 72 -1.07 -19.27 9.65
CA PRO A 72 -0.82 -17.91 10.10
C PRO A 72 -2.14 -17.27 10.57
N LYS A 73 -2.06 -16.49 11.66
CA LYS A 73 -3.24 -15.86 12.27
C LYS A 73 -3.39 -14.43 11.80
N LEU A 74 -4.60 -14.07 11.41
CA LEU A 74 -4.97 -12.72 10.99
C LEU A 74 -5.86 -12.05 12.04
N GLY A 75 -5.48 -10.84 12.46
CA GLY A 75 -6.32 -9.93 13.22
C GLY A 75 -6.26 -8.52 12.65
N GLY A 76 -7.24 -7.69 12.97
CA GLY A 76 -7.24 -6.31 12.48
C GLY A 76 -8.40 -5.46 12.99
N VAL A 77 -8.39 -4.19 12.57
CA VAL A 77 -9.44 -3.20 12.84
C VAL A 77 -9.78 -2.53 11.52
N HIS A 78 -11.03 -2.66 11.09
CA HIS A 78 -11.47 -2.17 9.77
C HIS A 78 -10.50 -2.55 8.64
N TYR A 79 -9.97 -3.79 8.68
CA TYR A 79 -8.91 -4.25 7.77
C TYR A 79 -9.37 -4.34 6.32
N ASP A 80 -10.67 -4.36 6.08
CA ASP A 80 -11.37 -4.37 4.79
C ASP A 80 -11.80 -2.97 4.34
N ASN A 81 -11.60 -1.93 5.17
CA ASN A 81 -11.87 -0.55 4.78
C ASN A 81 -10.92 -0.10 3.68
N PHE A 82 -11.48 0.27 2.51
CA PHE A 82 -10.73 0.83 1.40
C PHE A 82 -10.39 2.29 1.68
N ILE A 83 -9.13 2.62 1.53
CA ILE A 83 -8.56 3.93 1.87
C ILE A 83 -7.50 4.32 0.83
N TYR A 84 -7.25 5.62 0.67
CA TYR A 84 -6.19 6.10 -0.19
C TYR A 84 -4.80 5.70 0.35
N PRO A 85 -4.04 4.84 -0.38
CA PRO A 85 -2.79 4.28 0.13
C PRO A 85 -1.58 5.22 -0.01
N ALA A 86 -1.72 6.39 -0.62
CA ALA A 86 -0.61 7.24 -1.00
C ALA A 86 0.51 6.42 -1.68
N SER A 87 1.78 6.62 -1.33
CA SER A 87 2.89 5.92 -1.99
C SER A 87 3.00 4.42 -1.71
N VAL A 88 2.14 3.83 -0.89
CA VAL A 88 2.15 2.37 -0.64
C VAL A 88 1.87 1.60 -1.93
N TYR A 89 0.97 2.09 -2.80
CA TYR A 89 0.65 1.38 -4.05
C TYR A 89 1.80 1.28 -5.07
N LYS A 90 2.93 1.96 -4.83
CA LYS A 90 4.15 1.78 -5.63
C LYS A 90 4.68 0.34 -5.59
N MET A 91 4.42 -0.38 -4.52
CA MET A 91 4.79 -1.80 -4.43
C MET A 91 4.02 -2.67 -5.45
N TYR A 92 2.76 -2.32 -5.75
CA TYR A 92 1.95 -3.02 -6.76
C TYR A 92 2.49 -2.77 -8.18
N ALA A 93 2.84 -1.51 -8.47
CA ALA A 93 3.49 -1.17 -9.73
C ALA A 93 4.83 -1.89 -9.89
N ALA A 94 5.65 -1.95 -8.82
CA ALA A 94 6.92 -2.68 -8.82
C ALA A 94 6.73 -4.18 -9.08
N ALA A 95 5.70 -4.79 -8.48
CA ALA A 95 5.38 -6.21 -8.69
C ALA A 95 5.09 -6.50 -10.17
N GLU A 96 4.28 -5.68 -10.83
CA GLU A 96 3.96 -5.89 -12.24
C GLU A 96 5.16 -5.65 -13.15
N VAL A 97 5.98 -4.63 -12.90
CA VAL A 97 7.24 -4.43 -13.67
C VAL A 97 8.14 -5.66 -13.55
N LEU A 98 8.35 -6.15 -12.32
CA LEU A 98 9.18 -7.34 -12.07
C LEU A 98 8.55 -8.61 -12.64
N HIS A 99 7.21 -8.72 -12.65
CA HIS A 99 6.50 -9.80 -13.33
C HIS A 99 6.80 -9.82 -14.83
N GLN A 100 6.68 -8.68 -15.52
CA GLN A 100 6.98 -8.56 -16.93
C GLN A 100 8.46 -8.82 -17.23
N ILE A 101 9.38 -8.43 -16.35
CA ILE A 101 10.80 -8.78 -16.45
C ILE A 101 10.99 -10.29 -16.30
N SER A 102 10.32 -10.94 -15.34
CA SER A 102 10.41 -12.39 -15.15
C SER A 102 9.88 -13.19 -16.34
N GLN A 103 8.98 -12.60 -17.13
CA GLN A 103 8.48 -13.16 -18.39
C GLN A 103 9.38 -12.86 -19.60
N GLY A 104 10.49 -12.14 -19.43
CA GLY A 104 11.39 -11.75 -20.49
C GLY A 104 10.90 -10.62 -21.40
N ARG A 105 9.81 -9.92 -21.02
CA ARG A 105 9.30 -8.77 -21.78
C ARG A 105 10.26 -7.57 -21.68
N TYR A 106 10.88 -7.39 -20.55
CA TYR A 106 11.90 -6.40 -20.25
C TYR A 106 13.06 -7.07 -19.49
N ALA A 107 14.12 -6.29 -19.24
CA ALA A 107 15.22 -6.65 -18.36
C ALA A 107 15.42 -5.57 -17.29
N LEU A 108 16.07 -5.91 -16.18
CA LEU A 108 16.46 -4.91 -15.18
C LEU A 108 17.34 -3.78 -15.78
N THR A 109 18.08 -4.12 -16.85
CA THR A 109 18.92 -3.20 -17.61
C THR A 109 18.17 -2.46 -18.73
N THR A 110 16.88 -2.70 -18.92
CA THR A 110 16.07 -1.96 -19.90
C THR A 110 16.17 -0.47 -19.62
N ILE A 111 16.51 0.29 -20.68
CA ILE A 111 16.67 1.73 -20.62
C ILE A 111 15.29 2.41 -20.66
N CYS A 112 15.07 3.28 -19.72
CA CYS A 112 13.89 4.15 -19.61
C CYS A 112 14.35 5.62 -19.69
N ILE A 113 13.50 6.45 -20.26
CA ILE A 113 13.74 7.91 -20.31
C ILE A 113 12.76 8.57 -19.34
N ALA A 114 13.29 9.38 -18.43
CA ALA A 114 12.48 10.21 -17.54
C ALA A 114 11.96 11.44 -18.33
N ASP A 115 10.73 11.35 -18.78
CA ASP A 115 10.10 12.33 -19.67
C ASP A 115 9.12 13.27 -18.95
N SER A 116 8.69 14.31 -19.64
CA SER A 116 7.57 15.14 -19.22
C SER A 116 6.26 14.48 -19.73
N PRO A 117 5.18 14.40 -18.90
CA PRO A 117 5.02 15.09 -17.62
C PRO A 117 5.48 14.28 -16.40
N ASN A 118 6.14 13.14 -16.59
CA ASN A 118 6.47 12.18 -15.53
C ASN A 118 7.45 12.72 -14.47
N VAL A 119 8.31 13.67 -14.84
CA VAL A 119 9.26 14.28 -13.89
C VAL A 119 8.55 15.32 -13.03
N VAL A 120 8.35 14.99 -11.75
CA VAL A 120 7.58 15.80 -10.78
C VAL A 120 8.33 16.12 -9.50
N ASP A 121 9.24 15.27 -9.06
CA ASP A 121 10.04 15.46 -7.85
C ASP A 121 11.27 16.34 -8.15
N THR A 122 11.06 17.64 -8.29
CA THR A 122 12.13 18.60 -8.57
C THR A 122 12.70 19.27 -7.32
N TRP A 123 12.15 18.99 -6.12
CA TRP A 123 12.47 19.67 -4.87
C TRP A 123 12.59 18.73 -3.65
N ARG A 124 12.19 17.46 -3.79
CA ARG A 124 12.10 16.50 -2.68
C ARG A 124 13.43 15.77 -2.50
N GLU A 125 14.35 16.39 -1.82
CA GLU A 125 15.59 15.76 -1.42
C GLU A 125 15.44 15.01 -0.08
N ILE A 126 16.01 13.83 0.00
CA ILE A 126 16.20 13.09 1.26
C ILE A 126 17.68 13.24 1.61
N LYS A 127 17.99 13.95 2.69
CA LYS A 127 19.38 14.26 3.09
C LYS A 127 20.28 13.03 3.24
N SER A 128 19.71 11.87 3.55
CA SER A 128 20.43 10.59 3.68
C SER A 128 20.63 9.86 2.35
N ASP A 129 20.06 10.35 1.25
CA ASP A 129 20.16 9.74 -0.08
C ASP A 129 21.02 10.62 -0.99
N PRO A 130 22.27 10.20 -1.34
CA PRO A 130 23.16 10.98 -2.19
C PRO A 130 22.78 10.95 -3.67
N ARG A 131 21.80 10.13 -4.07
CA ARG A 131 21.38 10.01 -5.47
C ARG A 131 20.64 11.28 -5.89
N PRO A 132 20.94 11.84 -7.08
CA PRO A 132 20.27 13.03 -7.57
C PRO A 132 18.77 12.75 -7.83
N LEU A 133 17.96 13.81 -7.85
CA LEU A 133 16.61 13.75 -8.37
C LEU A 133 16.64 13.55 -9.88
N LEU A 134 15.71 12.74 -10.39
CA LEU A 134 15.55 12.56 -11.83
C LEU A 134 15.22 13.88 -12.51
N GLN A 135 15.92 14.14 -13.62
CA GLN A 135 15.69 15.29 -14.48
C GLN A 135 15.02 14.84 -15.77
N ARG A 136 14.35 15.78 -16.43
CA ARG A 136 13.74 15.51 -17.74
C ARG A 136 14.83 15.14 -18.75
N GLY A 137 14.65 14.00 -19.39
CA GLY A 137 15.59 13.47 -20.39
C GLY A 137 16.63 12.52 -19.82
N ASP A 138 16.67 12.33 -18.49
CA ASP A 138 17.58 11.34 -17.89
C ASP A 138 17.30 9.96 -18.47
N THR A 139 18.37 9.29 -18.83
CA THR A 139 18.37 7.91 -19.36
C THR A 139 18.88 6.97 -18.29
N VAL A 140 17.99 6.13 -17.75
CA VAL A 140 18.27 5.29 -16.59
C VAL A 140 17.73 3.88 -16.81
N THR A 141 18.19 2.93 -16.02
CA THR A 141 17.69 1.54 -16.10
C THR A 141 16.37 1.35 -15.33
N ALA A 142 15.58 0.38 -15.72
CA ALA A 142 14.38 -0.05 -14.98
C ALA A 142 14.72 -0.40 -13.52
N ASN A 143 15.89 -1.06 -13.28
CA ASN A 143 16.36 -1.36 -11.93
C ASN A 143 16.60 -0.10 -11.09
N TYR A 144 17.18 0.94 -11.68
CA TYR A 144 17.41 2.21 -10.98
C TYR A 144 16.08 2.91 -10.63
N LEU A 145 15.11 2.88 -11.55
CA LEU A 145 13.77 3.42 -11.28
C LEU A 145 13.06 2.62 -10.18
N LEU A 146 13.11 1.29 -10.19
CA LEU A 146 12.54 0.42 -9.14
C LEU A 146 13.15 0.76 -7.77
N ASP A 147 14.47 0.92 -7.73
CA ASP A 147 15.18 1.28 -6.52
C ASP A 147 14.74 2.65 -5.99
N LEU A 148 14.73 3.68 -6.81
CA LEU A 148 14.27 5.02 -6.42
C LEU A 148 12.81 5.01 -5.97
N MET A 149 11.93 4.34 -6.71
CA MET A 149 10.49 4.28 -6.42
C MET A 149 10.20 3.66 -5.07
N ILE A 150 10.87 2.57 -4.71
CA ILE A 150 10.60 1.87 -3.46
C ILE A 150 11.40 2.45 -2.30
N THR A 151 12.71 2.66 -2.45
CA THR A 151 13.57 3.05 -1.33
C THR A 151 13.42 4.51 -0.92
N ARG A 152 13.30 5.42 -1.88
CA ARG A 152 13.13 6.87 -1.68
C ARG A 152 11.69 7.34 -1.87
N SER A 153 10.82 6.45 -2.35
CA SER A 153 9.44 6.81 -2.73
C SER A 153 9.36 7.89 -3.82
N ASP A 154 10.28 7.86 -4.78
CA ASP A 154 10.37 8.82 -5.88
C ASP A 154 9.13 8.75 -6.79
N ASN A 155 8.47 9.90 -7.01
CA ASN A 155 7.25 9.97 -7.81
C ASN A 155 7.55 9.98 -9.31
N SER A 156 8.67 10.59 -9.72
CA SER A 156 9.07 10.61 -11.14
C SER A 156 9.40 9.19 -11.61
N ALA A 157 10.14 8.43 -10.80
CA ALA A 157 10.41 7.02 -11.06
C ALA A 157 9.12 6.18 -11.09
N ALA A 158 8.19 6.45 -10.17
CA ALA A 158 6.91 5.76 -10.13
C ALA A 158 6.07 5.99 -11.40
N ASN A 159 6.00 7.23 -11.88
CA ASN A 159 5.27 7.57 -13.10
C ASN A 159 5.83 6.84 -14.32
N CYS A 160 7.17 6.83 -14.49
CA CYS A 160 7.83 6.09 -15.57
C CYS A 160 7.56 4.58 -15.50
N LEU A 161 7.56 3.99 -14.29
CA LEU A 161 7.32 2.56 -14.12
C LEU A 161 5.84 2.17 -14.26
N ILE A 162 4.91 3.05 -13.91
CA ILE A 162 3.47 2.84 -14.18
C ILE A 162 3.21 2.84 -15.68
N ASP A 163 3.89 3.70 -16.45
CA ASP A 163 3.79 3.67 -17.92
C ASP A 163 4.41 2.39 -18.50
N LEU A 164 5.56 1.96 -17.99
CA LEU A 164 6.21 0.73 -18.41
C LEU A 164 5.36 -0.51 -18.13
N ALA A 165 4.78 -0.60 -16.91
CA ALA A 165 3.92 -1.70 -16.50
C ALA A 165 2.57 -1.71 -17.24
N GLY A 166 1.98 -0.52 -17.38
CA GLY A 166 0.60 -0.31 -17.80
C GLY A 166 -0.41 -0.55 -16.65
N ARG A 167 -1.24 0.46 -16.33
CA ARG A 167 -2.22 0.39 -15.23
C ARG A 167 -3.10 -0.85 -15.28
N LYS A 168 -3.64 -1.18 -16.46
CA LYS A 168 -4.50 -2.37 -16.63
C LYS A 168 -3.77 -3.68 -16.30
N ASN A 169 -2.47 -3.77 -16.55
CA ASN A 169 -1.69 -4.96 -16.20
C ASN A 169 -1.50 -5.02 -14.68
N ILE A 170 -1.24 -3.88 -14.02
CA ILE A 170 -1.16 -3.81 -12.55
C ILE A 170 -2.48 -4.27 -11.94
N ASP A 171 -3.62 -3.74 -12.39
CA ASP A 171 -4.95 -4.12 -11.88
C ASP A 171 -5.25 -5.60 -12.17
N SER A 172 -4.87 -6.11 -13.34
CA SER A 172 -5.01 -7.54 -13.66
C SER A 172 -4.20 -8.43 -12.73
N LEU A 173 -2.98 -8.00 -12.35
CA LEU A 173 -2.18 -8.71 -11.37
C LEU A 173 -2.88 -8.74 -10.00
N LEU A 174 -3.39 -7.61 -9.53
CA LEU A 174 -4.11 -7.53 -8.25
C LEU A 174 -5.36 -8.41 -8.26
N HIS A 175 -6.14 -8.38 -9.33
CA HIS A 175 -7.34 -9.20 -9.48
C HIS A 175 -7.02 -10.72 -9.55
N ALA A 176 -5.89 -11.11 -10.14
CA ALA A 176 -5.47 -12.52 -10.17
C ALA A 176 -5.22 -13.11 -8.77
N TYR A 177 -4.97 -12.25 -7.78
CA TYR A 177 -4.87 -12.64 -6.36
C TYR A 177 -6.18 -12.46 -5.59
N GLY A 178 -7.25 -12.00 -6.22
CA GLY A 178 -8.54 -11.75 -5.57
C GLY A 178 -8.60 -10.43 -4.81
N TRP A 179 -7.64 -9.52 -5.01
CA TRP A 179 -7.63 -8.20 -4.36
C TRP A 179 -8.49 -7.19 -5.11
N TYR A 180 -9.76 -7.57 -5.32
CA TYR A 180 -10.74 -6.72 -5.98
C TYR A 180 -10.99 -5.43 -5.20
N GLY A 181 -11.06 -4.30 -5.91
CA GLY A 181 -11.18 -2.96 -5.30
C GLY A 181 -9.84 -2.29 -4.99
N SER A 182 -8.75 -3.06 -4.85
CA SER A 182 -7.40 -2.48 -4.90
C SER A 182 -7.00 -2.23 -6.34
N GLU A 183 -6.71 -0.98 -6.67
CA GLU A 183 -6.45 -0.54 -8.04
C GLU A 183 -5.34 0.51 -8.07
N VAL A 184 -4.64 0.62 -9.21
CA VAL A 184 -3.71 1.70 -9.49
C VAL A 184 -4.28 2.57 -10.63
N THR A 185 -5.14 3.48 -10.25
CA THR A 185 -5.91 4.30 -11.21
C THR A 185 -5.16 5.51 -11.71
N ARG A 186 -4.18 6.02 -10.93
CA ARG A 186 -3.53 7.30 -11.19
C ARG A 186 -2.02 7.24 -11.05
N LYS A 187 -1.35 8.10 -11.82
CA LYS A 187 0.05 8.48 -11.60
C LYS A 187 0.17 9.54 -10.49
N PHE A 188 1.38 9.83 -10.07
CA PHE A 188 1.71 10.89 -9.10
C PHE A 188 1.81 12.24 -9.82
N LEU A 189 0.69 12.67 -10.43
CA LEU A 189 0.59 13.87 -11.25
C LEU A 189 -0.55 14.77 -10.76
N LYS A 190 -0.46 16.06 -11.09
CA LYS A 190 -1.65 16.91 -11.03
C LYS A 190 -2.65 16.41 -12.08
N ARG A 191 -3.96 16.42 -11.76
CA ARG A 191 -5.02 15.88 -12.65
C ARG A 191 -4.92 16.39 -14.09
N LYS A 192 -4.58 17.63 -14.30
CA LYS A 192 -4.42 18.24 -15.64
C LYS A 192 -3.28 17.68 -16.50
N TYR A 193 -2.37 16.91 -15.91
CA TYR A 193 -1.25 16.25 -16.58
C TYR A 193 -1.39 14.74 -16.65
N GLU A 194 -2.52 14.21 -16.16
CA GLU A 194 -2.82 12.80 -16.24
C GLU A 194 -3.05 12.37 -17.70
N ASP A 195 -2.89 11.08 -17.96
CA ASP A 195 -3.12 10.54 -19.30
C ASP A 195 -4.60 10.75 -19.73
N PRO A 196 -4.88 10.91 -21.03
CA PRO A 196 -6.24 11.09 -21.52
C PRO A 196 -7.18 9.98 -21.03
N GLY A 197 -8.31 10.39 -20.43
CA GLY A 197 -9.32 9.48 -19.87
C GLY A 197 -9.11 9.12 -18.41
N TYR A 198 -7.96 9.47 -17.80
CA TYR A 198 -7.68 9.23 -16.37
C TYR A 198 -7.89 10.46 -15.48
N GLU A 199 -8.17 11.63 -16.03
CA GLU A 199 -8.31 12.89 -15.29
C GLU A 199 -9.49 12.88 -14.31
N LYS A 200 -10.54 12.11 -14.64
CA LYS A 200 -11.79 12.02 -13.87
C LYS A 200 -11.96 10.71 -13.12
N ILE A 201 -11.01 9.80 -13.24
CA ILE A 201 -11.08 8.52 -12.52
C ILE A 201 -10.90 8.78 -11.02
N ARG A 202 -11.59 7.97 -10.20
CA ARG A 202 -11.46 7.98 -8.75
C ARG A 202 -10.00 7.81 -8.32
N GLY A 203 -9.69 8.14 -7.08
CA GLY A 203 -8.37 7.89 -6.48
C GLY A 203 -8.02 6.40 -6.48
N THR A 204 -6.74 6.12 -6.45
CA THR A 204 -6.23 4.78 -6.13
C THR A 204 -6.66 4.41 -4.71
N GLU A 205 -7.16 3.21 -4.51
CA GLU A 205 -7.57 2.69 -3.20
C GLU A 205 -6.99 1.31 -2.96
N THR A 206 -6.84 0.95 -1.69
CA THR A 206 -6.55 -0.40 -1.19
C THR A 206 -7.04 -0.53 0.25
N CYS A 207 -7.07 -1.75 0.79
CA CYS A 207 -7.34 -1.99 2.21
C CYS A 207 -6.15 -2.68 2.89
N ALA A 208 -6.15 -2.68 4.23
CA ALA A 208 -5.06 -3.27 5.00
C ALA A 208 -4.92 -4.78 4.76
N LEU A 209 -6.03 -5.50 4.58
CA LEU A 209 -5.98 -6.93 4.28
C LEU A 209 -5.26 -7.23 2.98
N HIS A 210 -5.59 -6.51 1.89
CA HIS A 210 -4.96 -6.71 0.59
C HIS A 210 -3.46 -6.38 0.62
N ALA A 211 -3.09 -5.28 1.29
CA ALA A 211 -1.70 -4.89 1.44
C ALA A 211 -0.90 -5.88 2.32
N ALA A 212 -1.51 -6.41 3.39
CA ALA A 212 -0.90 -7.42 4.24
C ALA A 212 -0.74 -8.76 3.50
N ASP A 213 -1.75 -9.19 2.75
CA ASP A 213 -1.68 -10.41 1.94
C ASP A 213 -0.63 -10.30 0.82
N PHE A 214 -0.50 -9.14 0.20
CA PHE A 214 0.57 -8.87 -0.75
C PHE A 214 1.95 -9.08 -0.12
N LEU A 215 2.18 -8.55 1.08
CA LEU A 215 3.43 -8.75 1.81
C LEU A 215 3.61 -10.21 2.28
N TYR A 216 2.54 -10.90 2.64
CA TYR A 216 2.57 -12.34 2.97
C TYR A 216 3.06 -13.17 1.80
N ARG A 217 2.59 -12.89 0.60
CA ARG A 217 3.05 -13.57 -0.61
C ARG A 217 4.50 -13.26 -0.96
N ILE A 218 4.98 -12.05 -0.66
CA ILE A 218 6.42 -11.72 -0.73
C ILE A 218 7.21 -12.56 0.28
N TYR A 219 6.72 -12.60 1.53
CA TYR A 219 7.39 -13.35 2.61
C TYR A 219 7.50 -14.84 2.30
N THR A 220 6.45 -15.44 1.76
CA THR A 220 6.37 -16.85 1.39
C THR A 220 6.96 -17.18 0.02
N ASN A 221 7.53 -16.20 -0.69
CA ASN A 221 8.04 -16.33 -2.06
C ASN A 221 6.99 -16.76 -3.10
N GLN A 222 5.73 -16.38 -2.88
CA GLN A 222 4.58 -16.77 -3.72
C GLN A 222 3.98 -15.61 -4.53
N LEU A 223 4.51 -14.39 -4.41
CA LEU A 223 4.06 -13.30 -5.26
C LEU A 223 4.68 -13.46 -6.66
N VAL A 224 3.87 -13.80 -7.64
CA VAL A 224 4.24 -14.13 -9.02
C VAL A 224 5.15 -15.38 -9.07
N ASN A 225 6.36 -15.23 -8.58
CA ASN A 225 7.35 -16.31 -8.42
C ASN A 225 8.40 -15.92 -7.38
N SER A 226 9.29 -16.86 -7.03
CA SER A 226 10.31 -16.63 -5.98
C SER A 226 11.25 -15.48 -6.32
N TRP A 227 11.62 -15.31 -7.60
CA TRP A 227 12.52 -14.25 -8.03
C TRP A 227 11.88 -12.85 -7.83
N VAL A 228 10.62 -12.66 -8.25
CA VAL A 228 9.87 -11.40 -8.07
C VAL A 228 9.74 -11.08 -6.58
N SER A 229 9.35 -12.07 -5.76
CA SER A 229 9.22 -11.91 -4.31
C SER A 229 10.54 -11.48 -3.66
N MET A 230 11.67 -12.11 -4.02
CA MET A 230 13.00 -11.78 -3.51
C MET A 230 13.46 -10.39 -3.95
N GLN A 231 13.21 -9.98 -5.19
CA GLN A 231 13.53 -8.63 -5.67
C GLN A 231 12.77 -7.57 -4.87
N LEU A 232 11.45 -7.74 -4.72
CA LEU A 232 10.63 -6.82 -3.93
C LEU A 232 11.06 -6.76 -2.47
N LYS A 233 11.31 -7.90 -1.83
CA LYS A 233 11.80 -7.96 -0.45
C LYS A 233 13.11 -7.18 -0.30
N THR A 234 14.01 -7.31 -1.27
CA THR A 234 15.30 -6.59 -1.29
C THR A 234 15.10 -5.07 -1.37
N PHE A 235 14.21 -4.59 -2.23
CA PHE A 235 13.89 -3.16 -2.32
C PHE A 235 13.22 -2.64 -1.05
N LEU A 236 12.21 -3.36 -0.52
CA LEU A 236 11.48 -2.98 0.70
C LEU A 236 12.40 -2.90 1.92
N GLY A 237 13.40 -3.79 2.04
CA GLY A 237 14.38 -3.76 3.13
C GLY A 237 15.31 -2.55 3.11
N ARG A 238 15.38 -1.83 1.99
CA ARG A 238 16.20 -0.62 1.82
C ARG A 238 15.41 0.69 1.87
N GLN A 239 14.14 0.66 2.33
CA GLN A 239 13.34 1.86 2.52
C GLN A 239 14.06 2.87 3.42
N LEU A 240 14.20 4.11 2.95
CA LEU A 240 14.94 5.17 3.66
C LEU A 240 14.12 5.89 4.72
N ASP A 241 12.79 5.96 4.55
CA ASP A 241 11.90 6.59 5.52
C ASP A 241 11.65 5.63 6.70
N LYS A 242 12.32 5.87 7.81
CA LYS A 242 12.20 5.11 9.07
C LYS A 242 11.31 5.81 10.11
N SER A 243 10.56 6.82 9.72
CA SER A 243 9.84 7.67 10.67
C SER A 243 8.55 7.04 11.22
N LYS A 244 7.95 6.08 10.51
CA LYS A 244 6.65 5.49 10.80
C LYS A 244 6.78 4.17 11.60
N LEU A 245 6.38 3.03 11.07
CA LEU A 245 6.45 1.73 11.77
C LEU A 245 7.87 1.41 12.23
N ALA A 246 8.87 1.62 11.38
CA ALA A 246 10.27 1.40 11.74
C ALA A 246 10.72 2.22 12.96
N GLY A 247 10.17 3.41 13.15
CA GLY A 247 10.49 4.29 14.28
C GLY A 247 10.00 3.80 15.65
N GLY A 248 9.14 2.78 15.69
CA GLY A 248 8.64 2.14 16.92
C GLY A 248 9.29 0.80 17.24
N LEU A 249 10.22 0.32 16.42
CA LEU A 249 10.92 -0.96 16.59
C LEU A 249 12.32 -0.76 17.18
N PRO A 250 12.87 -1.78 17.85
CA PRO A 250 14.30 -1.81 18.17
C PRO A 250 15.16 -1.69 16.91
N PRO A 251 16.37 -1.09 17.01
CA PRO A 251 17.19 -0.76 15.84
C PRO A 251 17.78 -1.97 15.10
N ASP A 252 17.84 -3.13 15.75
CA ASP A 252 18.35 -4.40 15.23
C ASP A 252 17.28 -5.27 14.57
N VAL A 253 16.01 -4.86 14.60
CA VAL A 253 14.90 -5.58 13.96
C VAL A 253 14.92 -5.34 12.46
N MET A 254 14.87 -6.42 11.67
CA MET A 254 14.71 -6.32 10.23
C MET A 254 13.29 -5.92 9.87
N ILE A 255 13.17 -4.89 9.07
CA ILE A 255 11.90 -4.40 8.54
C ILE A 255 11.97 -4.23 7.03
N TYR A 256 11.00 -4.79 6.32
CA TYR A 256 10.81 -4.67 4.88
C TYR A 256 9.50 -3.94 4.65
N HIS A 257 9.55 -2.66 4.26
CA HIS A 257 8.36 -1.83 4.31
C HIS A 257 8.23 -0.81 3.19
N LYS A 258 7.02 -0.30 3.02
CA LYS A 258 6.71 0.80 2.12
C LYS A 258 5.86 1.82 2.83
N THR A 259 6.38 3.03 2.95
CA THR A 259 5.67 4.19 3.49
C THR A 259 4.87 4.92 2.41
N GLY A 260 3.85 5.64 2.86
CA GLY A 260 3.09 6.57 2.03
C GLY A 260 2.56 7.73 2.86
N TRP A 261 2.50 8.94 2.27
CA TRP A 261 1.75 10.04 2.85
C TRP A 261 1.32 11.03 1.77
N TYR A 262 0.19 11.61 1.98
CA TYR A 262 -0.33 12.73 1.20
C TYR A 262 -1.50 13.36 1.95
N SER A 263 -1.44 14.69 2.20
CA SER A 263 -2.51 15.42 2.89
C SER A 263 -2.91 14.72 4.19
N TYR A 264 -4.14 14.23 4.28
CA TYR A 264 -4.72 13.56 5.45
C TYR A 264 -4.42 12.06 5.55
N TRP A 265 -3.63 11.48 4.65
CA TRP A 265 -3.34 10.04 4.69
C TRP A 265 -1.87 9.79 4.96
N THR A 266 -1.59 9.10 6.05
CA THR A 266 -0.25 8.61 6.40
C THR A 266 -0.30 7.11 6.60
N ASN A 267 0.56 6.38 5.88
CA ASN A 267 0.46 4.94 5.72
C ASN A 267 1.84 4.28 5.83
N ASP A 268 1.87 3.05 6.36
CA ASP A 268 3.05 2.20 6.28
C ASP A 268 2.63 0.73 6.33
N VAL A 269 3.26 -0.12 5.52
CA VAL A 269 3.01 -1.56 5.48
C VAL A 269 4.34 -2.29 5.54
N ALA A 270 4.46 -3.31 6.40
CA ALA A 270 5.74 -3.91 6.72
C ALA A 270 5.68 -5.42 6.99
N ILE A 271 6.75 -6.12 6.59
CA ILE A 271 7.16 -7.40 7.16
C ILE A 271 8.19 -7.08 8.24
N VAL A 272 7.98 -7.57 9.45
CA VAL A 272 8.87 -7.41 10.60
C VAL A 272 9.43 -8.78 10.97
N ASP A 273 10.76 -8.87 11.13
CA ASP A 273 11.47 -10.11 11.47
C ASP A 273 12.66 -9.78 12.37
N ASP A 274 12.64 -10.22 13.62
CA ASP A 274 13.77 -10.07 14.55
C ASP A 274 14.53 -11.40 14.80
N GLY A 275 14.21 -12.42 14.00
CA GLY A 275 14.75 -13.78 14.12
C GLY A 275 13.99 -14.67 15.12
N LYS A 276 13.22 -14.09 16.05
CA LYS A 276 12.40 -14.82 17.03
C LYS A 276 10.92 -14.69 16.71
N ILE A 277 10.47 -13.48 16.49
CA ILE A 277 9.08 -13.20 16.08
C ILE A 277 9.05 -12.65 14.66
N LYS A 278 8.01 -13.02 13.93
CA LYS A 278 7.77 -12.61 12.57
C LYS A 278 6.30 -12.27 12.39
N TYR A 279 6.05 -11.11 11.82
CA TYR A 279 4.68 -10.70 11.53
C TYR A 279 4.61 -9.71 10.38
N ILE A 280 3.42 -9.55 9.84
CA ILE A 280 3.12 -8.50 8.86
C ILE A 280 2.18 -7.52 9.51
N ILE A 281 2.37 -6.26 9.21
CA ILE A 281 1.47 -5.18 9.59
C ILE A 281 1.20 -4.29 8.38
N ALA A 282 -0.07 -4.01 8.11
CA ALA A 282 -0.49 -2.98 7.19
C ALA A 282 -1.34 -1.98 7.96
N CYS A 283 -0.90 -0.72 7.99
CA CYS A 283 -1.53 0.34 8.77
C CYS A 283 -1.73 1.59 7.92
N PHE A 284 -2.99 1.97 7.77
CA PHE A 284 -3.42 3.16 7.03
C PHE A 284 -4.18 4.07 7.99
N LEU A 285 -3.68 5.28 8.15
CA LEU A 285 -4.26 6.28 9.06
C LEU A 285 -4.73 7.50 8.26
N PRO A 286 -6.01 7.90 8.39
CA PRO A 286 -6.54 9.13 7.80
C PRO A 286 -6.13 10.35 8.65
N LEU A 287 -4.82 10.57 8.76
CA LEU A 287 -4.20 11.63 9.54
C LEU A 287 -3.06 12.28 8.76
N GLU A 288 -2.90 13.58 8.95
CA GLU A 288 -1.71 14.30 8.51
C GLU A 288 -0.43 13.72 9.14
N GLU A 289 0.68 13.78 8.42
CA GLU A 289 1.92 13.10 8.81
C GLU A 289 2.40 13.49 10.22
N GLU A 290 2.37 14.77 10.57
CA GLU A 290 2.82 15.25 11.88
C GLU A 290 2.04 14.61 13.03
N SER A 291 0.71 14.51 12.89
CA SER A 291 -0.18 13.87 13.87
C SER A 291 -0.06 12.34 13.87
N ALA A 292 0.24 11.74 12.73
CA ALA A 292 0.31 10.30 12.54
C ALA A 292 1.62 9.69 13.06
N LEU A 293 2.77 10.37 12.94
CA LEU A 293 4.08 9.82 13.31
C LEU A 293 4.16 9.27 14.75
N PRO A 294 3.71 9.99 15.81
CA PRO A 294 3.72 9.44 17.16
C PRO A 294 2.78 8.24 17.30
N LYS A 295 1.65 8.21 16.58
CA LYS A 295 0.71 7.08 16.57
C LYS A 295 1.34 5.85 15.93
N PHE A 296 2.01 5.99 14.77
CA PHE A 296 2.75 4.90 14.13
C PHE A 296 3.79 4.26 15.04
N LYS A 297 4.61 5.08 15.72
CA LYS A 297 5.60 4.59 16.67
C LYS A 297 4.96 3.81 17.80
N ALA A 298 3.86 4.33 18.38
CA ALA A 298 3.14 3.68 19.46
C ALA A 298 2.46 2.38 19.02
N ILE A 299 1.81 2.35 17.84
CA ILE A 299 1.21 1.16 17.24
C ILE A 299 2.28 0.08 17.04
N SER A 300 3.38 0.43 16.39
CA SER A 300 4.47 -0.49 16.07
C SER A 300 5.09 -1.09 17.33
N SER A 301 5.43 -0.25 18.32
CA SER A 301 6.00 -0.70 19.58
C SER A 301 5.07 -1.63 20.38
N ARG A 302 3.76 -1.28 20.45
CA ARG A 302 2.78 -2.11 21.17
C ARG A 302 2.51 -3.43 20.48
N ILE A 303 2.43 -3.44 19.13
CA ILE A 303 2.26 -4.68 18.36
C ILE A 303 3.51 -5.55 18.47
N TYR A 304 4.72 -4.98 18.41
CA TYR A 304 5.95 -5.72 18.60
C TYR A 304 5.97 -6.42 19.97
N GLN A 305 5.63 -5.70 21.06
CA GLN A 305 5.51 -6.27 22.40
C GLN A 305 4.44 -7.36 22.49
N LEU A 306 3.28 -7.15 21.85
CA LEU A 306 2.21 -8.15 21.76
C LEU A 306 2.72 -9.43 21.09
N MET A 307 3.35 -9.33 19.91
CA MET A 307 3.88 -10.50 19.21
C MET A 307 4.90 -11.26 20.06
N TYR A 308 5.70 -10.55 20.81
CA TYR A 308 6.66 -11.17 21.74
C TYR A 308 5.96 -11.93 22.88
N SER A 309 4.88 -11.37 23.43
CA SER A 309 4.08 -12.00 24.49
C SER A 309 3.31 -13.24 24.04
N LEU A 310 2.98 -13.35 22.75
CA LEU A 310 2.29 -14.53 22.21
C LEU A 310 3.21 -15.74 22.02
N GLN A 311 4.53 -15.57 22.12
CA GLN A 311 5.54 -16.64 22.00
C GLN A 311 6.01 -17.19 23.36
N ASN A 312 5.69 -16.51 24.45
CA ASN A 312 5.99 -16.92 25.83
C ASN A 312 4.76 -17.53 26.51
#